data_052c175b85ed5b54d80b26bc4fd793e6
#
_entry.id   052c175b85ed5b54d80b26bc4fd793e6
#
_cell.length_a   1.000
_cell.length_b   1.000
_cell.length_c   1.000
_cell.angle_alpha   90.00
_cell.angle_beta   90.00
_cell.angle_gamma   90.00
#
_symmetry.space_group_name_H-M   'P 1'
#
loop_
_entity.id
_entity.type
_entity.pdbx_description
1 polymer ?
#
loop_
_entity_poly.entity_id
_entity_poly.type
_entity_poly.pdbx_seq_one_letter_code
_entity_poly.pdbx_strand_id
1 'polypeptide(L)'
;MNKNSIEKWVLLLILSIIWGSSFILMKKSLVYFSYLEVAFYRLIIAFFSLSPFFIFSIQKLKKNHIIPILIVSLIGTVLPAIIFAYAQNYINSASAGMLNSLTPIFTFL
;
A
#
# COMPACT_ATOMS: atom_id res chain seq x y z
N MET A 1 26.94 -14.25 11.75
CA MET A 1 25.62 -13.58 11.57
C MET A 1 24.57 -14.49 12.20
N ASN A 2 23.80 -13.99 13.18
CA ASN A 2 22.77 -14.80 13.84
C ASN A 2 21.64 -15.13 12.87
N LYS A 3 21.04 -16.32 13.00
CA LYS A 3 19.90 -16.79 12.19
C LYS A 3 18.79 -15.75 12.08
N ASN A 4 18.48 -15.06 13.19
CA ASN A 4 17.50 -13.97 13.25
C ASN A 4 17.88 -12.74 12.40
N SER A 5 19.18 -12.50 12.18
CA SER A 5 19.64 -11.39 11.32
C SER A 5 19.46 -11.72 9.85
N ILE A 6 19.72 -12.97 9.45
CA ILE A 6 19.53 -13.43 8.07
C ILE A 6 18.05 -13.35 7.68
N GLU A 7 17.16 -13.83 8.54
CA GLU A 7 15.71 -13.77 8.31
C GLU A 7 15.23 -12.32 8.11
N LYS A 8 15.69 -11.38 8.93
CA LYS A 8 15.33 -9.96 8.79
C LYS A 8 15.80 -9.38 7.44
N TRP A 9 17.02 -9.70 7.01
CA TRP A 9 17.54 -9.23 5.71
C TRP A 9 16.78 -9.82 4.54
N VAL A 10 16.45 -11.11 4.59
CA VAL A 10 15.63 -11.79 3.57
C VAL A 10 14.23 -11.17 3.49
N LEU A 11 13.57 -10.94 4.62
CA LEU A 11 12.26 -10.29 4.66
C LEU A 11 12.29 -8.87 4.11
N LEU A 12 13.32 -8.08 4.45
CA LEU A 12 13.51 -6.73 3.91
C LEU A 12 13.71 -6.75 2.40
N LEU A 13 14.47 -7.71 1.88
CA LEU A 13 14.71 -7.87 0.45
C LEU A 13 13.41 -8.21 -0.30
N ILE A 14 12.66 -9.17 0.21
CA ILE A 14 11.35 -9.55 -0.35
C ILE A 14 10.40 -8.35 -0.34
N LEU A 15 10.31 -7.66 0.78
CA LEU A 15 9.45 -6.48 0.93
C LEU A 15 9.83 -5.37 -0.06
N SER A 16 11.14 -5.12 -0.24
CA SER A 16 11.66 -4.13 -1.19
C SER A 16 11.29 -4.47 -2.64
N ILE A 17 11.37 -5.75 -3.01
CA ILE A 17 11.00 -6.23 -4.34
C ILE A 17 9.49 -6.06 -4.57
N ILE A 18 8.66 -6.45 -3.61
CA ILE A 18 7.20 -6.34 -3.69
C ILE A 18 6.80 -4.86 -3.83
N TRP A 19 7.32 -3.98 -2.99
CA TRP A 19 6.99 -2.56 -3.02
C TRP A 19 7.53 -1.87 -4.26
N GLY A 20 8.78 -2.12 -4.63
CA GLY A 20 9.39 -1.55 -5.83
C GLY A 20 8.67 -1.96 -7.11
N SER A 21 8.33 -3.22 -7.25
CA SER A 21 7.56 -3.72 -8.40
C SER A 21 6.15 -3.11 -8.45
N SER A 22 5.52 -2.83 -7.31
CA SER A 22 4.21 -2.20 -7.24
C SER A 22 4.19 -0.82 -7.91
N PHE A 23 5.23 0.01 -7.70
CA PHE A 23 5.32 1.33 -8.35
C PHE A 23 5.53 1.24 -9.86
N ILE A 24 6.33 0.27 -10.31
CA ILE A 24 6.56 0.02 -11.74
C ILE A 24 5.26 -0.45 -12.42
N LEU A 25 4.55 -1.39 -11.81
CA LEU A 25 3.28 -1.90 -12.32
C LEU A 25 2.23 -0.79 -12.39
N MET A 26 2.16 0.05 -11.36
CA MET A 26 1.26 1.21 -11.36
C MET A 26 1.56 2.15 -12.53
N LYS A 27 2.83 2.50 -12.74
CA LYS A 27 3.23 3.36 -13.85
C LYS A 27 2.87 2.76 -15.21
N LYS A 28 3.06 1.46 -15.40
CA LYS A 28 2.67 0.76 -16.63
C LYS A 28 1.17 0.73 -16.83
N SER A 29 0.39 0.56 -15.77
CA SER A 29 -1.08 0.55 -15.84
C SER A 29 -1.65 1.92 -16.25
N LEU A 30 -0.99 3.01 -15.85
CA LEU A 30 -1.40 4.37 -16.21
C LEU A 30 -1.31 4.69 -17.72
N VAL A 31 -0.65 3.86 -18.51
CA VAL A 31 -0.64 3.98 -19.98
C VAL A 31 -2.01 3.61 -20.57
N TYR A 32 -2.73 2.68 -19.93
CA TYR A 32 -3.98 2.13 -20.46
C TYR A 32 -5.22 2.57 -19.65
N PHE A 33 -5.03 2.94 -18.39
CA PHE A 33 -6.10 3.29 -17.45
C PHE A 33 -5.87 4.67 -16.85
N SER A 34 -6.96 5.34 -16.48
CA SER A 34 -6.88 6.57 -15.71
C SER A 34 -6.34 6.32 -14.30
N TYR A 35 -5.81 7.35 -13.66
CA TYR A 35 -5.27 7.24 -12.30
C TYR A 35 -6.32 6.78 -11.28
N LEU A 36 -7.59 7.15 -11.47
CA LEU A 36 -8.69 6.70 -10.62
C LEU A 36 -8.94 5.20 -10.79
N GLU A 37 -8.99 4.72 -12.03
CA GLU A 37 -9.19 3.29 -12.32
C GLU A 37 -8.06 2.45 -11.72
N VAL A 38 -6.81 2.88 -11.89
CA VAL A 38 -5.64 2.20 -11.29
C VAL A 38 -5.75 2.16 -9.76
N ALA A 39 -6.12 3.27 -9.12
CA ALA A 39 -6.32 3.33 -7.68
C ALA A 39 -7.45 2.39 -7.23
N PHE A 40 -8.59 2.40 -7.90
CA PHE A 40 -9.72 1.52 -7.58
C PHE A 40 -9.40 0.05 -7.79
N TYR A 41 -8.77 -0.34 -8.90
CA TYR A 41 -8.37 -1.73 -9.13
C TYR A 41 -7.43 -2.25 -8.04
N ARG A 42 -6.47 -1.43 -7.61
CA ARG A 42 -5.59 -1.81 -6.48
C ARG A 42 -6.35 -2.07 -5.19
N LEU A 43 -7.31 -1.20 -4.87
CA LEU A 43 -8.14 -1.35 -3.66
C LEU A 43 -9.05 -2.58 -3.75
N ILE A 44 -9.65 -2.84 -4.91
CA ILE A 44 -10.50 -4.01 -5.14
C ILE A 44 -9.69 -5.30 -5.01
N ILE A 45 -8.53 -5.37 -5.67
CA ILE A 45 -7.66 -6.56 -5.60
C ILE A 45 -7.19 -6.80 -4.16
N ALA A 46 -6.79 -5.74 -3.45
CA ALA A 46 -6.40 -5.84 -2.04
C ALA A 46 -7.57 -6.32 -1.16
N PHE A 47 -8.78 -5.81 -1.39
CA PHE A 47 -9.97 -6.23 -0.67
C PHE A 47 -10.25 -7.73 -0.85
N PHE A 48 -10.27 -8.21 -2.09
CA PHE A 48 -10.49 -9.63 -2.36
C PHE A 48 -9.38 -10.52 -1.81
N SER A 49 -8.13 -10.08 -1.88
CA SER A 49 -6.98 -10.82 -1.33
C SER A 49 -7.03 -10.95 0.18
N LEU A 50 -7.53 -9.93 0.87
CA LEU A 50 -7.62 -9.89 2.33
C LEU A 50 -8.96 -10.40 2.88
N SER A 51 -9.97 -10.57 2.03
CA SER A 51 -11.32 -10.98 2.46
C SER A 51 -11.36 -12.27 3.27
N PRO A 52 -10.57 -13.33 2.99
CA PRO A 52 -10.58 -14.53 3.83
C PRO A 52 -10.16 -14.23 5.28
N PHE A 53 -9.13 -13.38 5.45
CA PHE A 53 -8.66 -12.99 6.78
C PHE A 53 -9.64 -12.08 7.51
N PHE A 54 -10.36 -11.24 6.76
CA PHE A 54 -11.39 -10.36 7.30
C PHE A 54 -12.56 -11.15 7.88
N ILE A 55 -13.02 -12.20 7.21
CA ILE A 55 -14.13 -13.05 7.68
C ILE A 55 -13.82 -13.65 9.05
N PHE A 56 -12.57 -14.10 9.28
CA PHE A 56 -12.15 -14.64 10.57
C PHE A 56 -11.99 -13.57 11.66
N SER A 57 -11.72 -12.34 11.28
CA SER A 57 -11.43 -11.24 12.20
C SER A 57 -12.64 -10.38 12.56
N ILE A 58 -13.68 -10.38 11.72
CA ILE A 58 -14.86 -9.52 11.89
C ILE A 58 -15.61 -9.80 13.19
N GLN A 59 -15.60 -11.05 13.67
CA GLN A 59 -16.24 -11.46 14.93
C GLN A 59 -15.62 -10.79 16.16
N LYS A 60 -14.36 -10.34 16.06
CA LYS A 60 -13.63 -9.68 17.15
C LYS A 60 -13.83 -8.15 17.14
N LEU A 61 -14.48 -7.61 16.10
CA LEU A 61 -14.69 -6.18 15.94
C LEU A 61 -15.83 -5.69 16.83
N LYS A 62 -15.51 -4.82 17.77
CA LYS A 62 -16.51 -4.11 18.57
C LYS A 62 -17.09 -2.95 17.75
N LYS A 63 -18.40 -2.71 17.87
CA LYS A 63 -19.12 -1.65 17.14
C LYS A 63 -18.48 -0.26 17.30
N ASN A 64 -17.90 0.03 18.47
CA ASN A 64 -17.24 1.31 18.77
C ASN A 64 -15.97 1.55 17.95
N HIS A 65 -15.38 0.54 17.34
CA HIS A 65 -14.15 0.67 16.54
C HIS A 65 -14.45 0.85 15.04
N ILE A 66 -15.69 0.69 14.61
CA ILE A 66 -16.05 0.75 13.17
C ILE A 66 -15.77 2.14 12.60
N ILE A 67 -16.24 3.20 13.27
CA ILE A 67 -16.06 4.58 12.80
C ILE A 67 -14.58 4.99 12.73
N PRO A 68 -13.76 4.78 13.78
CA PRO A 68 -12.31 5.05 13.69
C PRO A 68 -11.63 4.26 12.57
N ILE A 69 -11.96 2.98 12.39
CA ILE A 69 -11.39 2.14 11.32
C ILE A 69 -11.76 2.69 9.94
N LEU A 70 -13.00 3.10 9.72
CA LEU A 70 -13.43 3.72 8.46
C LEU A 70 -12.66 5.01 8.17
N ILE A 71 -12.51 5.89 9.14
CA ILE A 71 -11.76 7.15 8.99
C ILE A 71 -10.30 6.86 8.62
N VAL A 72 -9.64 5.97 9.37
CA VAL A 72 -8.25 5.59 9.10
C VAL A 72 -8.11 4.94 7.74
N SER A 73 -9.05 4.10 7.31
CA SER A 73 -9.03 3.46 6.00
C SER A 73 -9.16 4.48 4.87
N LEU A 74 -10.08 5.41 4.99
CA LEU A 74 -10.29 6.44 3.95
C LEU A 74 -9.09 7.36 3.84
N ILE A 75 -8.61 7.90 4.96
CA ILE A 75 -7.51 8.88 4.97
C ILE A 75 -6.16 8.19 4.77
N GLY A 76 -5.94 7.02 5.39
CA GLY A 76 -4.65 6.33 5.38
C GLY A 76 -4.43 5.38 4.20
N THR A 77 -5.48 4.98 3.49
CA THR A 77 -5.36 4.00 2.40
C THR A 77 -5.93 4.52 1.09
N VAL A 78 -7.20 4.92 1.07
CA VAL A 78 -7.87 5.32 -0.17
C VAL A 78 -7.28 6.61 -0.73
N LEU A 79 -7.18 7.63 0.10
CA LEU A 79 -6.67 8.95 -0.30
C LEU A 79 -5.20 8.87 -0.79
N PRO A 80 -4.26 8.24 -0.08
CA PRO A 80 -2.91 8.03 -0.59
C PRO A 80 -2.86 7.21 -1.88
N ALA A 81 -3.69 6.17 -2.04
CA ALA A 81 -3.72 5.38 -3.26
C ALA A 81 -4.07 6.23 -4.49
N ILE A 82 -5.03 7.14 -4.36
CA ILE A 82 -5.42 8.06 -5.43
C ILE A 82 -4.32 9.08 -5.70
N ILE A 83 -3.77 9.69 -4.64
CA ILE A 83 -2.72 10.73 -4.77
C ILE A 83 -1.46 10.14 -5.41
N PHE A 84 -1.03 8.95 -5.01
CA PHE A 84 0.13 8.28 -5.60
C PHE A 84 -0.09 7.92 -7.07
N ALA A 85 -1.28 7.41 -7.42
CA ALA A 85 -1.62 7.12 -8.81
C ALA A 85 -1.64 8.39 -9.66
N TYR A 86 -2.21 9.48 -9.14
CA TYR A 86 -2.21 10.78 -9.81
C TYR A 86 -0.79 11.32 -10.00
N ALA A 87 0.02 11.32 -8.95
CA ALA A 87 1.40 11.82 -8.98
C ALA A 87 2.26 11.06 -10.01
N GLN A 88 2.05 9.76 -10.17
CA GLN A 88 2.78 8.96 -11.15
C GLN A 88 2.48 9.28 -12.63
N ASN A 89 1.47 10.08 -12.93
CA ASN A 89 1.34 10.66 -14.27
C ASN A 89 2.50 11.61 -14.59
N TYR A 90 3.01 12.32 -13.59
CA TYR A 90 4.00 13.40 -13.74
C TYR A 90 5.42 12.98 -13.36
N ILE A 91 5.56 11.99 -12.45
CA ILE A 91 6.85 11.50 -11.98
C ILE A 91 7.08 10.04 -12.40
N ASN A 92 8.34 9.61 -12.40
CA ASN A 92 8.67 8.22 -12.66
C ASN A 92 8.48 7.35 -11.41
N SER A 93 8.43 6.03 -11.60
CA SER A 93 8.23 5.06 -10.52
C SER A 93 9.33 5.08 -9.47
N ALA A 94 10.58 5.37 -9.87
CA ALA A 94 11.70 5.45 -8.94
C ALA A 94 11.55 6.64 -7.99
N SER A 95 11.19 7.83 -8.51
CA SER A 95 10.92 9.01 -7.69
C SER A 95 9.75 8.80 -6.73
N ALA A 96 8.67 8.16 -7.20
CA ALA A 96 7.53 7.83 -6.34
C ALA A 96 7.94 6.89 -5.19
N GLY A 97 8.76 5.87 -5.47
CA GLY A 97 9.30 4.96 -4.46
C GLY A 97 10.20 5.66 -3.45
N MET A 98 11.08 6.55 -3.91
CA MET A 98 11.96 7.35 -3.04
C MET A 98 11.15 8.27 -2.11
N LEU A 99 10.14 8.97 -2.62
CA LEU A 99 9.26 9.81 -1.82
C LEU A 99 8.49 8.99 -0.78
N ASN A 100 8.01 7.81 -1.15
CA ASN A 100 7.33 6.93 -0.21
C ASN A 100 8.27 6.42 0.90
N SER A 101 9.56 6.28 0.64
CA SER A 101 10.55 5.86 1.65
C SER A 101 10.78 6.90 2.75
N LEU A 102 10.35 8.15 2.55
CA LEU A 102 10.36 9.18 3.59
C LEU A 102 9.24 9.00 4.63
N THR A 103 8.21 8.24 4.31
CA THR A 103 7.06 8.04 5.22
C THR A 103 7.46 7.57 6.61
N PRO A 104 8.35 6.57 6.81
CA PRO A 104 8.80 6.19 8.14
C PRO A 104 9.49 7.32 8.90
N ILE A 105 10.25 8.17 8.21
CA ILE A 105 10.96 9.30 8.81
C ILE A 105 9.97 10.29 9.41
N PHE A 106 8.92 10.64 8.66
CA PHE A 106 7.86 11.53 9.15
C PHE A 106 6.99 10.90 10.22
N THR A 107 6.91 9.58 10.28
CA THR A 107 6.17 8.87 11.32
C THR A 107 6.90 8.91 12.66
N PHE A 108 8.25 9.00 12.65
CA PHE A 108 9.06 9.08 13.87
C PHE A 108 9.22 10.51 14.41
N LEU A 109 8.90 11.53 13.65
CA LEU A 109 8.93 12.94 14.07
C LEU A 109 7.60 13.34 14.72
#